data_03a023e7d652a5e9a37f0a6e72d3b82d
#
_entry.id   03a023e7d652a5e9a37f0a6e72d3b82d
#
_cell.length_a   1.000
_cell.length_b   1.000
_cell.length_c   1.000
_cell.angle_alpha   90.00
_cell.angle_beta   90.00
_cell.angle_gamma   90.00
#
_symmetry.space_group_name_H-M   'P 1'
#
loop_
_entity.id
_entity.type
_entity.pdbx_description
1 polymer ?
#
loop_
_entity_poly.entity_id
_entity_poly.type
_entity_poly.pdbx_seq_one_letter_code
_entity_poly.pdbx_strand_id
1 'polypeptide(L)'
;MKTASSTPHDSRMSRRAVTAATIGTALEWFDFTLYGAVSATVLPKLFFPAMEPTAGLLASLATFGVGLAARPLGAITCGYLGDKLGRRNLMLATVTMMGLASVLMGLLPTYGQVGVWAPILLVLLRIIQGFALGGESTGAQLMALEHASPDRRGRYSGLLGLCSPLSQILANAVLMGLAATLSAEQFESFGWRIPFLMSFVLVVVAIFIRLKVDETPAFVALRDTKKDTVRSPLKSALGSHSKTIVRLMLFFCSPAALFYLIVIFSLSYLTKHLGLTQSMGFMSLMVANICAIVGALAGGYLSDRWGRKKALAFGSCMTLVILTVYFPILNTQNIAAIMAVMGLFLGFTQFQSGIQPVAFAEAFPTQVRYSGSALAYTGANLLVGGPMPMIAVWLMSQSGNSPWPLVSLCAVINLVSLAMIVIGPETRGIDLNHVAAGETHDDSSDVLLSKPYGGRP
;
A
#
# COMPACT_ATOMS: atom_id res chain seq x y z
N MET A 1 15.34 37.95 11.03
CA MET A 1 14.24 36.97 11.10
C MET A 1 14.66 35.87 12.08
N LYS A 2 14.02 35.82 13.26
CA LYS A 2 14.35 34.88 14.32
C LYS A 2 13.90 33.48 13.91
N THR A 3 14.82 32.55 13.77
CA THR A 3 14.54 31.12 13.68
C THR A 3 13.81 30.69 14.96
N ALA A 4 12.54 30.32 14.84
CA ALA A 4 11.79 29.74 15.94
C ALA A 4 12.45 28.40 16.29
N SER A 5 13.14 28.36 17.42
CA SER A 5 13.66 27.13 18.01
C SER A 5 12.45 26.31 18.47
N SER A 6 12.24 25.14 17.84
CA SER A 6 11.24 24.18 18.29
C SER A 6 11.53 23.80 19.74
N THR A 7 10.53 23.95 20.62
CA THR A 7 10.67 23.58 22.02
C THR A 7 10.85 22.05 22.15
N PRO A 8 11.55 21.53 23.18
CA PRO A 8 11.71 20.09 23.39
C PRO A 8 10.37 19.33 23.50
N HIS A 9 9.30 20.02 23.82
CA HIS A 9 7.94 19.51 23.89
C HIS A 9 7.39 19.20 22.49
N ASP A 10 7.59 20.07 21.48
CA ASP A 10 7.19 19.87 20.10
C ASP A 10 7.88 18.65 19.46
N SER A 11 9.17 18.45 19.78
CA SER A 11 9.92 17.31 19.21
C SER A 11 9.47 15.96 19.78
N ARG A 12 9.04 15.90 21.05
CA ARG A 12 8.50 14.66 21.67
C ARG A 12 7.09 14.33 21.15
N MET A 13 6.23 15.31 20.97
CA MET A 13 4.89 15.13 20.42
C MET A 13 4.94 14.69 18.96
N SER A 14 5.80 15.30 18.14
CA SER A 14 6.02 14.90 16.76
C SER A 14 6.51 13.45 16.65
N ARG A 15 7.47 13.02 17.49
CA ARG A 15 7.92 11.61 17.52
C ARG A 15 6.83 10.64 17.91
N ARG A 16 5.98 10.95 18.89
CA ARG A 16 4.87 10.09 19.31
C ARG A 16 3.82 9.96 18.19
N ALA A 17 3.47 11.04 17.52
CA ALA A 17 2.53 11.03 16.41
C ALA A 17 3.04 10.19 15.23
N VAL A 18 4.33 10.36 14.85
CA VAL A 18 4.98 9.54 13.81
C VAL A 18 5.00 8.06 14.21
N THR A 19 5.36 7.74 15.45
CA THR A 19 5.38 6.35 15.95
C THR A 19 3.97 5.73 15.90
N ALA A 20 2.95 6.45 16.34
CA ALA A 20 1.56 5.97 16.30
C ALA A 20 1.08 5.72 14.87
N ALA A 21 1.41 6.61 13.93
CA ALA A 21 1.10 6.44 12.52
C ALA A 21 1.83 5.24 11.91
N THR A 22 3.12 5.08 12.22
CA THR A 22 3.94 3.94 11.74
C THR A 22 3.39 2.61 12.24
N ILE A 23 3.01 2.52 13.52
CA ILE A 23 2.43 1.28 14.09
C ILE A 23 1.06 0.98 13.48
N GLY A 24 0.21 1.98 13.26
CA GLY A 24 -1.07 1.80 12.58
C GLY A 24 -0.88 1.26 11.16
N THR A 25 0.02 1.88 10.39
CA THR A 25 0.36 1.42 9.03
C THR A 25 0.98 0.01 9.03
N ALA A 26 1.82 -0.31 10.02
CA ALA A 26 2.42 -1.64 10.13
C ALA A 26 1.36 -2.72 10.42
N LEU A 27 0.40 -2.41 11.28
CA LEU A 27 -0.73 -3.30 11.59
C LEU A 27 -1.62 -3.52 10.37
N GLU A 28 -1.90 -2.44 9.60
CA GLU A 28 -2.62 -2.52 8.33
C GLU A 28 -1.96 -3.51 7.38
N TRP A 29 -0.65 -3.36 7.14
CA TRP A 29 0.08 -4.23 6.23
C TRP A 29 0.22 -5.68 6.73
N PHE A 30 0.29 -5.87 8.06
CA PHE A 30 0.29 -7.20 8.66
C PHE A 30 -1.01 -7.95 8.35
N ASP A 31 -2.16 -7.38 8.70
CA ASP A 31 -3.47 -7.97 8.43
C ASP A 31 -3.73 -8.20 6.95
N PHE A 32 -3.28 -7.26 6.13
CA PHE A 32 -3.44 -7.32 4.69
C PHE A 32 -2.63 -8.49 4.08
N THR A 33 -1.40 -8.69 4.54
CA THR A 33 -0.54 -9.79 4.12
C THR A 33 -1.08 -11.13 4.57
N LEU A 34 -1.52 -11.23 5.82
CA LEU A 34 -2.16 -12.44 6.35
C LEU A 34 -3.34 -12.85 5.49
N TYR A 35 -4.26 -11.92 5.26
CA TYR A 35 -5.43 -12.22 4.45
C TYR A 35 -5.07 -12.61 3.02
N GLY A 36 -4.15 -11.89 2.39
CA GLY A 36 -3.65 -12.22 1.05
C GLY A 36 -3.11 -13.64 0.96
N ALA A 37 -2.26 -14.04 1.91
CA ALA A 37 -1.69 -15.38 1.98
C ALA A 37 -2.77 -16.46 2.21
N VAL A 38 -3.67 -16.24 3.17
CA VAL A 38 -4.72 -17.20 3.50
C VAL A 38 -5.77 -17.30 2.38
N SER A 39 -6.08 -16.19 1.69
CA SER A 39 -6.98 -16.18 0.53
C SER A 39 -6.41 -16.96 -0.67
N ALA A 40 -5.10 -16.98 -0.80
CA ALA A 40 -4.43 -17.74 -1.87
C ALA A 40 -4.29 -19.25 -1.54
N THR A 41 -4.33 -19.64 -0.27
CA THR A 41 -3.98 -21.00 0.18
C THR A 41 -5.15 -21.76 0.81
N VAL A 42 -5.81 -21.22 1.81
CA VAL A 42 -6.75 -21.94 2.70
C VAL A 42 -8.22 -21.60 2.44
N LEU A 43 -8.56 -20.30 2.27
CA LEU A 43 -9.96 -19.89 2.14
C LEU A 43 -10.71 -20.53 0.97
N PRO A 44 -10.09 -20.83 -0.20
CA PRO A 44 -10.79 -21.53 -1.28
C PRO A 44 -11.44 -22.83 -0.81
N LYS A 45 -10.71 -23.61 -0.02
CA LYS A 45 -11.17 -24.91 0.49
C LYS A 45 -12.23 -24.79 1.59
N LEU A 46 -12.08 -23.81 2.49
CA LEU A 46 -12.91 -23.69 3.69
C LEU A 46 -14.18 -22.87 3.48
N PHE A 47 -14.17 -21.89 2.57
CA PHE A 47 -15.29 -20.97 2.36
C PHE A 47 -15.98 -21.16 1.00
N PHE A 48 -15.32 -21.82 0.04
CA PHE A 48 -15.85 -22.05 -1.32
C PHE A 48 -15.75 -23.51 -1.77
N PRO A 49 -15.98 -24.52 -0.87
CA PRO A 49 -15.74 -25.94 -1.19
C PRO A 49 -16.69 -26.49 -2.26
N ALA A 50 -17.86 -25.86 -2.47
CA ALA A 50 -18.84 -26.29 -3.47
C ALA A 50 -18.47 -25.86 -4.91
N MET A 51 -17.41 -25.05 -5.07
CA MET A 51 -16.94 -24.57 -6.35
C MET A 51 -15.81 -25.48 -6.90
N GLU A 52 -15.66 -25.49 -8.21
CA GLU A 52 -14.48 -26.07 -8.85
C GLU A 52 -13.21 -25.36 -8.30
N PRO A 53 -12.06 -26.05 -8.16
CA PRO A 53 -10.87 -25.52 -7.45
C PRO A 53 -10.40 -24.15 -7.97
N THR A 54 -10.42 -23.92 -9.28
CA THR A 54 -10.03 -22.63 -9.88
C THR A 54 -11.06 -21.53 -9.57
N ALA A 55 -12.35 -21.87 -9.68
CA ALA A 55 -13.45 -20.95 -9.38
C ALA A 55 -13.44 -20.57 -7.87
N GLY A 56 -13.21 -21.53 -6.98
CA GLY A 56 -13.05 -21.29 -5.54
C GLY A 56 -11.87 -20.38 -5.21
N LEU A 57 -10.74 -20.57 -5.90
CA LEU A 57 -9.57 -19.67 -5.76
C LEU A 57 -9.89 -18.25 -6.25
N LEU A 58 -10.54 -18.12 -7.42
CA LEU A 58 -10.97 -16.84 -7.95
C LEU A 58 -11.93 -16.12 -7.01
N ALA A 59 -12.93 -16.83 -6.47
CA ALA A 59 -13.88 -16.28 -5.50
C ALA A 59 -13.18 -15.80 -4.22
N SER A 60 -12.24 -16.60 -3.70
CA SER A 60 -11.44 -16.21 -2.53
C SER A 60 -10.58 -14.98 -2.79
N LEU A 61 -9.88 -14.90 -3.90
CA LEU A 61 -9.07 -13.73 -4.28
C LEU A 61 -9.94 -12.51 -4.59
N ALA A 62 -11.18 -12.69 -5.09
CA ALA A 62 -12.13 -11.61 -5.27
C ALA A 62 -12.50 -10.94 -3.93
N THR A 63 -12.62 -11.70 -2.84
CA THR A 63 -12.87 -11.13 -1.49
C THR A 63 -11.73 -10.21 -1.04
N PHE A 64 -10.49 -10.50 -1.45
CA PHE A 64 -9.35 -9.61 -1.22
C PHE A 64 -9.54 -8.27 -1.96
N GLY A 65 -9.92 -8.33 -3.24
CA GLY A 65 -10.22 -7.16 -4.07
C GLY A 65 -11.36 -6.30 -3.52
N VAL A 66 -12.42 -6.93 -2.95
CA VAL A 66 -13.55 -6.24 -2.31
C VAL A 66 -13.09 -5.35 -1.16
N GLY A 67 -12.15 -5.83 -0.33
CA GLY A 67 -11.56 -5.01 0.74
C GLY A 67 -10.87 -3.76 0.22
N LEU A 68 -10.16 -3.85 -0.90
CA LEU A 68 -9.53 -2.69 -1.55
C LEU A 68 -10.56 -1.75 -2.20
N ALA A 69 -11.64 -2.30 -2.77
CA ALA A 69 -12.73 -1.53 -3.37
C ALA A 69 -13.52 -0.70 -2.34
N ALA A 70 -13.54 -1.12 -1.08
CA ALA A 70 -14.19 -0.38 0.00
C ALA A 70 -13.35 0.83 0.50
N ARG A 71 -12.04 0.89 0.23
CA ARG A 71 -11.14 1.96 0.71
C ARG A 71 -11.54 3.37 0.25
N PRO A 72 -11.90 3.64 -1.02
CA PRO A 72 -12.31 4.97 -1.44
C PRO A 72 -13.52 5.50 -0.68
N LEU A 73 -14.50 4.62 -0.40
CA LEU A 73 -15.67 4.99 0.40
C LEU A 73 -15.27 5.36 1.83
N GLY A 74 -14.37 4.59 2.43
CA GLY A 74 -13.78 4.91 3.72
C GLY A 74 -13.04 6.24 3.73
N ALA A 75 -12.19 6.49 2.72
CA ALA A 75 -11.42 7.75 2.61
C ALA A 75 -12.33 8.98 2.55
N ILE A 76 -13.40 8.93 1.75
CA ILE A 76 -14.38 10.02 1.61
C ILE A 76 -15.14 10.23 2.92
N THR A 77 -15.65 9.16 3.51
CA THR A 77 -16.46 9.23 4.74
C THR A 77 -15.62 9.64 5.95
N CYS A 78 -14.43 9.06 6.11
CA CYS A 78 -13.50 9.40 7.18
C CYS A 78 -12.97 10.83 7.04
N GLY A 79 -12.75 11.34 5.82
CA GLY A 79 -12.42 12.74 5.61
C GLY A 79 -13.48 13.66 6.18
N TYR A 80 -14.75 13.42 5.85
CA TYR A 80 -15.89 14.22 6.33
C TYR A 80 -16.10 14.08 7.85
N LEU A 81 -16.03 12.86 8.38
CA LEU A 81 -16.22 12.61 9.82
C LEU A 81 -15.05 13.13 10.64
N GLY A 82 -13.82 13.11 10.11
CA GLY A 82 -12.64 13.64 10.78
C GLY A 82 -12.72 15.14 11.05
N ASP A 83 -13.33 15.87 10.12
CA ASP A 83 -13.55 17.31 10.28
C ASP A 83 -14.64 17.62 11.32
N LYS A 84 -15.59 16.69 11.57
CA LYS A 84 -16.66 16.85 12.56
C LYS A 84 -16.33 16.30 13.95
N LEU A 85 -15.78 15.11 14.03
CA LEU A 85 -15.58 14.35 15.28
C LEU A 85 -14.17 14.52 15.87
N GLY A 86 -13.27 15.16 15.12
CA GLY A 86 -11.85 15.25 15.45
C GLY A 86 -11.05 14.08 14.86
N ARG A 87 -9.84 14.37 14.40
CA ARG A 87 -8.97 13.38 13.73
C ARG A 87 -8.54 12.26 14.66
N ARG A 88 -8.28 12.57 15.94
CA ARG A 88 -7.87 11.57 16.95
C ARG A 88 -8.98 10.52 17.17
N ASN A 89 -10.21 10.94 17.40
CA ASN A 89 -11.33 10.03 17.66
C ASN A 89 -11.63 9.17 16.43
N LEU A 90 -11.55 9.76 15.24
CA LEU A 90 -11.74 9.01 14.00
C LEU A 90 -10.66 7.95 13.81
N MET A 91 -9.37 8.30 14.02
CA MET A 91 -8.27 7.32 13.92
C MET A 91 -8.39 6.19 14.95
N LEU A 92 -8.89 6.46 16.15
CA LEU A 92 -9.18 5.43 17.15
C LEU A 92 -10.31 4.51 16.67
N ALA A 93 -11.39 5.08 16.13
CA ALA A 93 -12.52 4.31 15.62
C ALA A 93 -12.11 3.43 14.43
N THR A 94 -11.35 3.95 13.47
CA THR A 94 -10.90 3.18 12.30
C THR A 94 -9.97 2.04 12.66
N VAL A 95 -8.97 2.25 13.54
CA VAL A 95 -8.09 1.16 14.01
C VAL A 95 -8.86 0.10 14.79
N THR A 96 -9.78 0.52 15.67
CA THR A 96 -10.61 -0.43 16.42
C THR A 96 -11.48 -1.25 15.48
N MET A 97 -12.13 -0.61 14.52
CA MET A 97 -13.00 -1.28 13.53
C MET A 97 -12.19 -2.26 12.65
N MET A 98 -11.00 -1.85 12.20
CA MET A 98 -10.10 -2.70 11.42
C MET A 98 -9.70 -3.95 12.20
N GLY A 99 -9.21 -3.75 13.42
CA GLY A 99 -8.72 -4.84 14.23
C GLY A 99 -9.84 -5.78 14.70
N LEU A 100 -11.01 -5.25 15.03
CA LEU A 100 -12.17 -6.08 15.35
C LEU A 100 -12.60 -6.93 14.15
N ALA A 101 -12.61 -6.35 12.95
CA ALA A 101 -12.89 -7.11 11.73
C ALA A 101 -11.87 -8.24 11.51
N SER A 102 -10.57 -8.00 11.74
CA SER A 102 -9.52 -9.03 11.63
C SER A 102 -9.72 -10.15 12.63
N VAL A 103 -9.97 -9.83 13.90
CA VAL A 103 -10.24 -10.84 14.94
C VAL A 103 -11.49 -11.66 14.60
N LEU A 104 -12.56 -11.00 14.17
CA LEU A 104 -13.81 -11.67 13.78
C LEU A 104 -13.60 -12.58 12.56
N MET A 105 -12.71 -12.23 11.61
CA MET A 105 -12.34 -13.13 10.52
C MET A 105 -11.70 -14.42 11.06
N GLY A 106 -10.83 -14.33 12.06
CA GLY A 106 -10.24 -15.51 12.72
C GLY A 106 -11.27 -16.38 13.45
N LEU A 107 -12.40 -15.83 13.86
CA LEU A 107 -13.48 -16.53 14.55
C LEU A 107 -14.59 -17.02 13.61
N LEU A 108 -14.53 -16.71 12.31
CA LEU A 108 -15.58 -17.08 11.37
C LEU A 108 -15.80 -18.60 11.32
N PRO A 109 -17.07 -19.05 11.32
CA PRO A 109 -17.40 -20.42 11.00
C PRO A 109 -17.11 -20.70 9.51
N THR A 110 -16.75 -21.96 9.21
CA THR A 110 -16.48 -22.41 7.83
C THR A 110 -17.76 -22.74 7.08
N TYR A 111 -17.66 -22.93 5.77
CA TYR A 111 -18.81 -23.34 4.93
C TYR A 111 -19.47 -24.63 5.43
N GLY A 112 -18.69 -25.58 5.92
CA GLY A 112 -19.23 -26.83 6.47
C GLY A 112 -20.09 -26.67 7.72
N GLN A 113 -19.97 -25.54 8.43
CA GLN A 113 -20.73 -25.25 9.66
C GLN A 113 -21.99 -24.41 9.38
N VAL A 114 -21.90 -23.38 8.52
CA VAL A 114 -22.98 -22.41 8.30
C VAL A 114 -23.34 -22.21 6.81
N GLY A 115 -22.82 -23.04 5.92
CA GLY A 115 -23.11 -22.97 4.49
C GLY A 115 -22.72 -21.62 3.86
N VAL A 116 -23.61 -21.10 3.01
CA VAL A 116 -23.41 -19.84 2.27
C VAL A 116 -23.21 -18.60 3.15
N TRP A 117 -23.58 -18.66 4.43
CA TRP A 117 -23.35 -17.55 5.37
C TRP A 117 -21.85 -17.32 5.63
N ALA A 118 -21.02 -18.36 5.55
CA ALA A 118 -19.58 -18.22 5.76
C ALA A 118 -18.93 -17.22 4.77
N PRO A 119 -19.04 -17.38 3.44
CA PRO A 119 -18.47 -16.42 2.49
C PRO A 119 -19.16 -15.05 2.56
N ILE A 120 -20.46 -14.96 2.86
CA ILE A 120 -21.14 -13.66 3.02
C ILE A 120 -20.54 -12.88 4.19
N LEU A 121 -20.40 -13.50 5.37
CA LEU A 121 -19.79 -12.87 6.54
C LEU A 121 -18.34 -12.47 6.28
N LEU A 122 -17.59 -13.31 5.58
CA LEU A 122 -16.21 -12.99 5.18
C LEU A 122 -16.16 -11.73 4.33
N VAL A 123 -17.01 -11.61 3.30
CA VAL A 123 -17.10 -10.42 2.44
C VAL A 123 -17.49 -9.18 3.23
N LEU A 124 -18.48 -9.29 4.12
CA LEU A 124 -18.92 -8.17 4.97
C LEU A 124 -17.77 -7.66 5.85
N LEU A 125 -17.04 -8.56 6.51
CA LEU A 125 -15.89 -8.19 7.33
C LEU A 125 -14.78 -7.54 6.49
N ARG A 126 -14.57 -7.99 5.24
CA ARG A 126 -13.62 -7.36 4.30
C ARG A 126 -14.03 -5.96 3.88
N ILE A 127 -15.34 -5.73 3.66
CA ILE A 127 -15.86 -4.38 3.38
C ILE A 127 -15.61 -3.46 4.59
N ILE A 128 -15.94 -3.92 5.81
CA ILE A 128 -15.71 -3.16 7.04
C ILE A 128 -14.24 -2.84 7.23
N GLN A 129 -13.35 -3.83 7.06
CA GLN A 129 -11.91 -3.65 7.18
C GLN A 129 -11.38 -2.67 6.13
N GLY A 130 -11.76 -2.83 4.85
CA GLY A 130 -11.36 -1.94 3.77
C GLY A 130 -11.84 -0.50 3.96
N PHE A 131 -13.07 -0.32 4.43
CA PHE A 131 -13.64 0.98 4.77
C PHE A 131 -12.81 1.66 5.88
N ALA A 132 -12.47 0.94 6.95
CA ALA A 132 -11.65 1.46 8.04
C ALA A 132 -10.27 1.95 7.55
N LEU A 133 -9.64 1.20 6.65
CA LEU A 133 -8.31 1.50 6.10
C LEU A 133 -8.27 2.74 5.21
N GLY A 134 -9.39 3.11 4.57
CA GLY A 134 -9.43 4.22 3.61
C GLY A 134 -9.07 5.58 4.19
N GLY A 135 -9.20 5.77 5.50
CA GLY A 135 -9.02 7.07 6.17
C GLY A 135 -7.63 7.34 6.75
N GLU A 136 -6.71 6.37 6.76
CA GLU A 136 -5.54 6.45 7.66
C GLU A 136 -4.20 6.76 6.98
N SER A 137 -3.82 6.04 5.93
CA SER A 137 -2.42 5.95 5.48
C SER A 137 -1.86 7.22 4.81
N THR A 138 -2.66 7.95 4.03
CA THR A 138 -2.18 9.12 3.27
C THR A 138 -1.82 10.31 4.18
N GLY A 139 -2.56 10.53 5.25
CA GLY A 139 -2.33 11.63 6.18
C GLY A 139 -1.00 11.55 6.93
N ALA A 140 -0.65 10.36 7.40
CA ALA A 140 0.59 10.10 8.11
C ALA A 140 1.83 10.31 7.21
N GLN A 141 1.75 9.85 5.95
CA GLN A 141 2.82 10.03 4.96
C GLN A 141 3.05 11.51 4.65
N LEU A 142 1.99 12.27 4.40
CA LEU A 142 2.09 13.69 4.09
C LEU A 142 2.65 14.50 5.26
N MET A 143 2.19 14.22 6.48
CA MET A 143 2.71 14.89 7.68
C MET A 143 4.22 14.71 7.82
N ALA A 144 4.74 13.50 7.61
CA ALA A 144 6.17 13.23 7.70
C ALA A 144 6.97 13.96 6.61
N LEU A 145 6.43 14.07 5.39
CA LEU A 145 7.09 14.72 4.25
C LEU A 145 7.05 16.25 4.34
N GLU A 146 6.01 16.84 4.90
CA GLU A 146 5.88 18.28 5.11
C GLU A 146 6.88 18.81 6.13
N HIS A 147 7.29 17.98 7.10
CA HIS A 147 8.32 18.33 8.08
C HIS A 147 9.75 18.03 7.60
N ALA A 148 9.89 17.36 6.45
CA ALA A 148 11.19 17.02 5.90
C ALA A 148 11.79 18.17 5.08
N SER A 149 13.12 18.37 5.20
CA SER A 149 13.83 19.32 4.34
C SER A 149 13.73 18.92 2.87
N PRO A 150 13.59 19.88 1.92
CA PRO A 150 13.41 19.60 0.48
C PRO A 150 14.44 18.62 -0.09
N ASP A 151 15.70 18.71 0.35
CA ASP A 151 16.81 17.87 -0.13
C ASP A 151 16.80 16.43 0.40
N ARG A 152 15.97 16.12 1.39
CA ARG A 152 15.92 14.81 2.06
C ARG A 152 14.55 14.15 2.05
N ARG A 153 13.56 14.74 1.38
CA ARG A 153 12.19 14.21 1.31
C ARG A 153 12.13 12.80 0.75
N GLY A 154 12.95 12.50 -0.25
CA GLY A 154 13.02 11.14 -0.80
C GLY A 154 13.48 10.12 0.22
N ARG A 155 14.48 10.44 1.05
CA ARG A 155 14.95 9.56 2.14
C ARG A 155 13.83 9.29 3.17
N TYR A 156 13.09 10.33 3.57
CA TYR A 156 11.93 10.16 4.47
C TYR A 156 10.83 9.33 3.81
N SER A 157 10.60 9.52 2.50
CA SER A 157 9.68 8.70 1.72
C SER A 157 10.10 7.22 1.71
N GLY A 158 11.39 6.94 1.48
CA GLY A 158 11.94 5.59 1.55
C GLY A 158 11.79 4.94 2.93
N LEU A 159 12.00 5.71 4.02
CA LEU A 159 11.77 5.24 5.39
C LEU A 159 10.30 4.90 5.65
N LEU A 160 9.35 5.70 5.15
CA LEU A 160 7.92 5.39 5.23
C LEU A 160 7.58 4.11 4.47
N GLY A 161 8.29 3.84 3.37
CA GLY A 161 8.17 2.61 2.59
C GLY A 161 8.56 1.33 3.33
N LEU A 162 9.25 1.41 4.49
CA LEU A 162 9.66 0.24 5.28
C LEU A 162 8.50 -0.43 6.04
N CYS A 163 7.42 0.30 6.33
CA CYS A 163 6.32 -0.25 7.12
C CYS A 163 5.72 -1.51 6.45
N SER A 164 5.55 -1.49 5.14
CA SER A 164 5.00 -2.62 4.39
C SER A 164 5.89 -3.87 4.43
N PRO A 165 7.16 -3.87 3.97
CA PRO A 165 7.97 -5.07 3.96
C PRO A 165 8.30 -5.61 5.37
N LEU A 166 8.48 -4.74 6.38
CA LEU A 166 8.69 -5.19 7.76
C LEU A 166 7.48 -5.95 8.30
N SER A 167 6.28 -5.42 8.07
CA SER A 167 5.04 -6.09 8.49
C SER A 167 4.81 -7.39 7.75
N GLN A 168 5.17 -7.46 6.47
CA GLN A 168 5.08 -8.68 5.68
C GLN A 168 6.09 -9.74 6.13
N ILE A 169 7.30 -9.36 6.51
CA ILE A 169 8.27 -10.28 7.11
C ILE A 169 7.68 -10.90 8.38
N LEU A 170 7.11 -10.09 9.26
CA LEU A 170 6.48 -10.59 10.48
C LEU A 170 5.30 -11.54 10.18
N ALA A 171 4.41 -11.16 9.27
CA ALA A 171 3.27 -11.98 8.88
C ALA A 171 3.71 -13.31 8.25
N ASN A 172 4.67 -13.26 7.32
CA ASN A 172 5.19 -14.47 6.68
C ASN A 172 5.99 -15.35 7.65
N ALA A 173 6.72 -14.77 8.62
CA ALA A 173 7.40 -15.52 9.67
C ALA A 173 6.41 -16.29 10.56
N VAL A 174 5.31 -15.66 10.95
CA VAL A 174 4.24 -16.33 11.72
C VAL A 174 3.62 -17.45 10.90
N LEU A 175 3.26 -17.21 9.64
CA LEU A 175 2.66 -18.22 8.76
C LEU A 175 3.62 -19.37 8.47
N MET A 176 4.89 -19.06 8.23
CA MET A 176 5.95 -20.07 8.02
C MET A 176 6.15 -20.93 9.28
N GLY A 177 6.22 -20.32 10.45
CA GLY A 177 6.34 -21.04 11.73
C GLY A 177 5.16 -21.99 11.96
N LEU A 178 3.94 -21.54 11.69
CA LEU A 178 2.74 -22.38 11.79
C LEU A 178 2.75 -23.50 10.75
N ALA A 179 3.11 -23.21 9.50
CA ALA A 179 3.18 -24.22 8.43
C ALA A 179 4.31 -25.26 8.65
N ALA A 180 5.35 -24.90 9.40
CA ALA A 180 6.45 -25.81 9.75
C ALA A 180 6.15 -26.68 10.98
N THR A 181 5.29 -26.20 11.90
CA THR A 181 5.00 -26.88 13.18
C THR A 181 3.69 -27.66 13.18
N LEU A 182 2.74 -27.28 12.32
CA LEU A 182 1.42 -27.91 12.22
C LEU A 182 1.37 -28.82 10.98
N SER A 183 0.62 -29.92 11.09
CA SER A 183 0.26 -30.70 9.90
C SER A 183 -0.66 -29.87 8.98
N ALA A 184 -0.74 -30.24 7.68
CA ALA A 184 -1.63 -29.59 6.74
C ALA A 184 -3.09 -29.54 7.24
N GLU A 185 -3.55 -30.64 7.84
CA GLU A 185 -4.89 -30.74 8.43
C GLU A 185 -5.07 -29.81 9.63
N GLN A 186 -4.09 -29.73 10.52
CA GLN A 186 -4.09 -28.82 11.67
C GLN A 186 -4.06 -27.37 11.21
N PHE A 187 -3.24 -27.04 10.19
CA PHE A 187 -3.18 -25.71 9.64
C PHE A 187 -4.53 -25.30 9.01
N GLU A 188 -5.17 -26.20 8.24
CA GLU A 188 -6.47 -25.94 7.63
C GLU A 188 -7.61 -25.91 8.67
N SER A 189 -7.56 -26.67 9.77
CA SER A 189 -8.62 -26.69 10.80
C SER A 189 -8.61 -25.46 11.70
N PHE A 190 -7.46 -25.09 12.25
CA PHE A 190 -7.35 -23.96 13.20
C PHE A 190 -6.12 -23.07 12.99
N GLY A 191 -5.04 -23.57 12.40
CA GLY A 191 -3.76 -22.85 12.31
C GLY A 191 -3.87 -21.51 11.60
N TRP A 192 -4.64 -21.42 10.54
CA TRP A 192 -4.87 -20.18 9.79
C TRP A 192 -5.59 -19.08 10.61
N ARG A 193 -6.29 -19.45 11.69
CA ARG A 193 -7.01 -18.52 12.57
C ARG A 193 -6.07 -17.78 13.52
N ILE A 194 -4.98 -18.43 13.94
CA ILE A 194 -4.04 -17.90 14.94
C ILE A 194 -3.50 -16.52 14.57
N PRO A 195 -3.00 -16.25 13.36
CA PRO A 195 -2.48 -14.95 12.99
C PRO A 195 -3.54 -13.83 13.05
N PHE A 196 -4.80 -14.12 12.67
CA PHE A 196 -5.89 -13.15 12.77
C PHE A 196 -6.24 -12.84 14.25
N LEU A 197 -6.20 -13.84 15.12
CA LEU A 197 -6.41 -13.64 16.56
C LEU A 197 -5.25 -12.87 17.20
N MET A 198 -4.01 -13.06 16.71
CA MET A 198 -2.85 -12.26 17.14
C MET A 198 -3.02 -10.76 16.81
N SER A 199 -3.79 -10.40 15.79
CA SER A 199 -4.11 -9.01 15.48
C SER A 199 -4.78 -8.30 16.66
N PHE A 200 -5.48 -9.03 17.55
CA PHE A 200 -6.04 -8.45 18.78
C PHE A 200 -4.97 -7.76 19.63
N VAL A 201 -3.84 -8.43 19.86
CA VAL A 201 -2.73 -7.86 20.65
C VAL A 201 -2.19 -6.61 19.99
N LEU A 202 -1.99 -6.66 18.67
CA LEU A 202 -1.48 -5.52 17.90
C LEU A 202 -2.44 -4.33 17.96
N VAL A 203 -3.75 -4.58 17.88
CA VAL A 203 -4.79 -3.55 17.99
C VAL A 203 -4.81 -2.91 19.36
N VAL A 204 -4.73 -3.71 20.44
CA VAL A 204 -4.66 -3.19 21.82
C VAL A 204 -3.43 -2.27 21.97
N VAL A 205 -2.27 -2.69 21.45
CA VAL A 205 -1.05 -1.87 21.46
C VAL A 205 -1.25 -0.57 20.66
N ALA A 206 -1.85 -0.65 19.47
CA ALA A 206 -2.11 0.52 18.63
C ALA A 206 -3.07 1.51 19.31
N ILE A 207 -4.17 1.02 19.92
CA ILE A 207 -5.12 1.84 20.68
C ILE A 207 -4.41 2.50 21.88
N PHE A 208 -3.61 1.74 22.65
CA PHE A 208 -2.90 2.27 23.81
C PHE A 208 -1.93 3.39 23.41
N ILE A 209 -1.20 3.23 22.31
CA ILE A 209 -0.28 4.25 21.81
C ILE A 209 -1.05 5.49 21.36
N ARG A 210 -2.18 5.31 20.65
CA ARG A 210 -3.00 6.43 20.14
C ARG A 210 -3.74 7.19 21.23
N LEU A 211 -4.11 6.53 22.31
CA LEU A 211 -4.70 7.21 23.48
C LEU A 211 -3.71 8.19 24.13
N LYS A 212 -2.40 7.97 23.96
CA LYS A 212 -1.32 8.84 24.46
C LYS A 212 -0.90 9.95 23.51
N VAL A 213 -1.51 10.03 22.31
CA VAL A 213 -1.26 11.09 21.33
C VAL A 213 -2.35 12.14 21.43
N ASP A 214 -1.96 13.39 21.66
CA ASP A 214 -2.89 14.52 21.68
C ASP A 214 -3.33 14.92 20.27
N GLU A 215 -4.44 15.71 20.18
CA GLU A 215 -4.92 16.24 18.92
C GLU A 215 -3.84 17.11 18.25
N THR A 216 -3.77 17.09 16.92
CA THR A 216 -2.73 17.83 16.20
C THR A 216 -2.89 19.34 16.40
N PRO A 217 -1.81 20.11 16.67
CA PRO A 217 -1.86 21.56 16.84
C PRO A 217 -2.52 22.29 15.65
N ALA A 218 -2.32 21.77 14.44
CA ALA A 218 -2.95 22.28 13.22
C ALA A 218 -4.48 22.14 13.24
N PHE A 219 -5.02 21.06 13.79
CA PHE A 219 -6.48 20.87 13.93
C PHE A 219 -7.06 21.77 15.02
N VAL A 220 -6.34 21.95 16.13
CA VAL A 220 -6.75 22.87 17.20
C VAL A 220 -6.78 24.30 16.67
N ALA A 221 -5.76 24.73 15.92
CA ALA A 221 -5.69 26.05 15.30
C ALA A 221 -6.80 26.28 14.26
N LEU A 222 -7.16 25.26 13.46
CA LEU A 222 -8.27 25.33 12.49
C LEU A 222 -9.64 25.40 13.16
N ARG A 223 -9.81 24.78 14.32
CA ARG A 223 -11.06 24.84 15.10
C ARG A 223 -11.30 26.24 15.70
N ASP A 224 -10.23 26.92 16.07
CA ASP A 224 -10.29 28.26 16.66
C ASP A 224 -10.41 29.36 15.61
N THR A 225 -9.97 29.11 14.37
CA THR A 225 -10.18 30.00 13.22
C THR A 225 -11.40 29.55 12.43
N LYS A 226 -12.59 30.01 12.83
CA LYS A 226 -13.84 29.90 12.04
C LYS A 226 -13.75 30.75 10.76
N LYS A 227 -12.86 30.44 9.81
CA LYS A 227 -12.83 31.11 8.50
C LYS A 227 -12.79 30.06 7.39
N ASP A 228 -13.86 30.15 6.60
CA ASP A 228 -14.04 29.66 5.22
C ASP A 228 -13.14 28.50 4.79
N THR A 229 -13.45 27.32 5.29
CA THR A 229 -12.92 26.07 4.71
C THR A 229 -13.47 25.94 3.29
N VAL A 230 -12.55 25.73 2.34
CA VAL A 230 -12.86 25.45 0.94
C VAL A 230 -14.02 24.46 0.88
N ARG A 231 -15.12 24.88 0.28
CA ARG A 231 -16.30 24.04 0.05
C ARG A 231 -15.88 22.81 -0.75
N SER A 232 -15.63 21.69 -0.06
CA SER A 232 -15.32 20.38 -0.62
C SER A 232 -13.96 20.29 -1.36
N PRO A 233 -12.84 19.98 -0.62
CA PRO A 233 -11.51 19.74 -1.21
C PRO A 233 -11.52 18.68 -2.31
N LEU A 234 -12.41 17.69 -2.18
CA LEU A 234 -12.59 16.61 -3.15
C LEU A 234 -13.12 17.12 -4.50
N LYS A 235 -14.12 18.02 -4.49
CA LYS A 235 -14.63 18.64 -5.74
C LYS A 235 -13.57 19.51 -6.41
N SER A 236 -12.77 20.23 -5.64
CA SER A 236 -11.66 21.04 -6.15
C SER A 236 -10.57 20.16 -6.74
N ALA A 237 -10.20 19.06 -6.08
CA ALA A 237 -9.22 18.11 -6.60
C ALA A 237 -9.66 17.47 -7.93
N LEU A 238 -10.91 17.02 -8.01
CA LEU A 238 -11.48 16.42 -9.21
C LEU A 238 -11.72 17.42 -10.36
N GLY A 239 -12.01 18.68 -10.04
CA GLY A 239 -12.22 19.72 -11.06
C GLY A 239 -10.90 20.17 -11.68
N SER A 240 -10.03 20.77 -10.88
CA SER A 240 -8.85 21.49 -11.39
C SER A 240 -7.61 20.59 -11.57
N HIS A 241 -7.52 19.43 -10.88
CA HIS A 241 -6.32 18.57 -10.85
C HIS A 241 -6.58 17.15 -11.36
N SER A 242 -7.69 16.91 -12.07
CA SER A 242 -8.06 15.58 -12.58
C SER A 242 -6.97 14.95 -13.47
N LYS A 243 -6.36 15.72 -14.36
CA LYS A 243 -5.26 15.26 -15.23
C LYS A 243 -4.06 14.76 -14.40
N THR A 244 -3.68 15.50 -13.35
CA THR A 244 -2.59 15.10 -12.45
C THR A 244 -2.95 13.85 -11.66
N ILE A 245 -4.19 13.75 -11.14
CA ILE A 245 -4.68 12.56 -10.42
C ILE A 245 -4.61 11.33 -11.33
N VAL A 246 -5.17 11.41 -12.55
CA VAL A 246 -5.16 10.29 -13.51
C VAL A 246 -3.73 9.91 -13.90
N ARG A 247 -2.85 10.87 -14.16
CA ARG A 247 -1.44 10.59 -14.48
C ARG A 247 -0.74 9.84 -13.34
N LEU A 248 -0.87 10.30 -12.10
CA LEU A 248 -0.25 9.66 -10.93
C LEU A 248 -0.88 8.30 -10.62
N MET A 249 -2.18 8.16 -10.82
CA MET A 249 -2.89 6.90 -10.72
C MET A 249 -2.34 5.88 -11.73
N LEU A 250 -2.23 6.25 -13.01
CA LEU A 250 -1.68 5.39 -14.05
C LEU A 250 -0.20 5.08 -13.83
N PHE A 251 0.59 6.05 -13.34
CA PHE A 251 1.95 5.81 -12.89
C PHE A 251 2.00 4.71 -11.83
N PHE A 252 1.15 4.77 -10.83
CA PHE A 252 1.20 3.82 -9.71
C PHE A 252 0.55 2.47 -10.01
N CYS A 253 -0.17 2.31 -11.13
CA CYS A 253 -0.75 1.03 -11.54
C CYS A 253 0.30 -0.08 -11.66
N SER A 254 1.50 0.18 -12.19
CA SER A 254 2.55 -0.84 -12.31
C SER A 254 3.10 -1.29 -10.95
N PRO A 255 3.60 -0.41 -10.07
CA PRO A 255 4.03 -0.83 -8.74
C PRO A 255 2.95 -1.58 -7.96
N ALA A 256 1.69 -1.14 -8.05
CA ALA A 256 0.57 -1.80 -7.38
C ALA A 256 0.31 -3.20 -7.96
N ALA A 257 0.22 -3.34 -9.28
CA ALA A 257 -0.01 -4.63 -9.94
C ALA A 257 1.08 -5.65 -9.62
N LEU A 258 2.35 -5.25 -9.80
CA LEU A 258 3.50 -6.11 -9.59
C LEU A 258 3.67 -6.50 -8.13
N PHE A 259 3.38 -5.60 -7.20
CA PHE A 259 3.38 -5.90 -5.78
C PHE A 259 2.43 -7.06 -5.44
N TYR A 260 1.15 -6.98 -5.83
CA TYR A 260 0.17 -8.03 -5.53
C TYR A 260 0.41 -9.31 -6.33
N LEU A 261 0.97 -9.20 -7.53
CA LEU A 261 1.44 -10.36 -8.31
C LEU A 261 2.50 -11.14 -7.52
N ILE A 262 3.52 -10.44 -6.98
CA ILE A 262 4.63 -11.08 -6.29
C ILE A 262 4.18 -11.61 -4.92
N VAL A 263 3.48 -10.80 -4.13
CA VAL A 263 3.19 -11.12 -2.73
C VAL A 263 2.05 -12.12 -2.58
N ILE A 264 1.03 -12.09 -3.45
CA ILE A 264 -0.16 -12.92 -3.31
C ILE A 264 -0.21 -14.01 -4.38
N PHE A 265 -0.17 -13.65 -5.66
CA PHE A 265 -0.30 -14.63 -6.73
C PHE A 265 0.86 -15.63 -6.75
N SER A 266 2.11 -15.17 -6.57
CA SER A 266 3.26 -16.07 -6.63
C SER A 266 3.24 -17.13 -5.54
N LEU A 267 2.71 -16.84 -4.35
CA LEU A 267 2.53 -17.86 -3.32
C LEU A 267 1.60 -18.99 -3.80
N SER A 268 0.49 -18.63 -4.44
CA SER A 268 -0.43 -19.63 -5.05
C SER A 268 0.24 -20.37 -6.19
N TYR A 269 1.01 -19.68 -7.04
CA TYR A 269 1.76 -20.28 -8.14
C TYR A 269 2.78 -21.30 -7.66
N LEU A 270 3.61 -20.93 -6.67
CA LEU A 270 4.62 -21.82 -6.09
C LEU A 270 4.01 -23.06 -5.44
N THR A 271 2.92 -22.88 -4.69
CA THR A 271 2.34 -23.99 -3.90
C THR A 271 1.39 -24.86 -4.72
N LYS A 272 0.51 -24.28 -5.55
CA LYS A 272 -0.53 -25.02 -6.27
C LYS A 272 -0.08 -25.48 -7.67
N HIS A 273 0.71 -24.66 -8.38
CA HIS A 273 1.13 -24.97 -9.74
C HIS A 273 2.47 -25.73 -9.77
N LEU A 274 3.45 -25.29 -8.96
CA LEU A 274 4.77 -25.94 -8.90
C LEU A 274 4.88 -27.01 -7.82
N GLY A 275 3.89 -27.17 -6.93
CA GLY A 275 3.89 -28.18 -5.88
C GLY A 275 4.88 -27.98 -4.73
N LEU A 276 5.44 -26.76 -4.60
CA LEU A 276 6.35 -26.45 -3.50
C LEU A 276 5.59 -26.36 -2.17
N THR A 277 6.29 -26.61 -1.06
CA THR A 277 5.69 -26.51 0.27
C THR A 277 5.33 -25.07 0.62
N GLN A 278 4.30 -24.88 1.45
CA GLN A 278 3.89 -23.55 1.92
C GLN A 278 5.05 -22.85 2.66
N SER A 279 5.84 -23.59 3.43
CA SER A 279 7.01 -23.07 4.13
C SER A 279 8.05 -22.46 3.16
N MET A 280 8.33 -23.15 2.03
CA MET A 280 9.22 -22.64 0.97
C MET A 280 8.65 -21.35 0.33
N GLY A 281 7.34 -21.31 0.10
CA GLY A 281 6.67 -20.11 -0.40
C GLY A 281 6.80 -18.91 0.56
N PHE A 282 6.54 -19.10 1.83
CA PHE A 282 6.69 -18.03 2.84
C PHE A 282 8.14 -17.61 3.02
N MET A 283 9.10 -18.56 3.00
CA MET A 283 10.52 -18.26 3.06
C MET A 283 10.97 -17.40 1.87
N SER A 284 10.50 -17.73 0.66
CA SER A 284 10.79 -16.94 -0.55
C SER A 284 10.23 -15.52 -0.44
N LEU A 285 9.03 -15.34 0.10
CA LEU A 285 8.45 -14.03 0.37
C LEU A 285 9.20 -13.25 1.46
N MET A 286 9.73 -13.91 2.49
CA MET A 286 10.56 -13.24 3.51
C MET A 286 11.84 -12.69 2.89
N VAL A 287 12.56 -13.47 2.09
CA VAL A 287 13.75 -13.02 1.37
C VAL A 287 13.41 -11.87 0.43
N ALA A 288 12.31 -11.99 -0.31
CA ALA A 288 11.84 -10.91 -1.19
C ALA A 288 11.56 -9.60 -0.42
N ASN A 289 10.98 -9.69 0.78
CA ASN A 289 10.73 -8.51 1.62
C ASN A 289 12.01 -7.90 2.22
N ILE A 290 13.05 -8.70 2.48
CA ILE A 290 14.37 -8.16 2.85
C ILE A 290 14.94 -7.31 1.70
N CYS A 291 14.87 -7.80 0.47
CA CYS A 291 15.27 -7.04 -0.73
C CYS A 291 14.37 -5.80 -0.93
N ALA A 292 13.10 -5.89 -0.60
CA ALA A 292 12.15 -4.77 -0.64
C ALA A 292 12.53 -3.63 0.30
N ILE A 293 13.04 -3.92 1.50
CA ILE A 293 13.59 -2.92 2.44
C ILE A 293 14.72 -2.16 1.77
N VAL A 294 15.68 -2.89 1.20
CA VAL A 294 16.82 -2.27 0.49
C VAL A 294 16.32 -1.44 -0.69
N GLY A 295 15.37 -1.96 -1.46
CA GLY A 295 14.76 -1.27 -2.60
C GLY A 295 14.11 0.05 -2.21
N ALA A 296 13.25 0.05 -1.18
CA ALA A 296 12.56 1.26 -0.72
C ALA A 296 13.53 2.35 -0.25
N LEU A 297 14.56 1.99 0.54
CA LEU A 297 15.58 2.92 0.99
C LEU A 297 16.44 3.45 -0.16
N ALA A 298 16.87 2.58 -1.06
CA ALA A 298 17.64 2.96 -2.24
C ALA A 298 16.83 3.89 -3.16
N GLY A 299 15.56 3.58 -3.40
CA GLY A 299 14.65 4.41 -4.18
C GLY A 299 14.51 5.81 -3.61
N GLY A 300 14.20 5.91 -2.32
CA GLY A 300 14.12 7.18 -1.62
C GLY A 300 15.43 7.98 -1.72
N TYR A 301 16.57 7.36 -1.42
CA TYR A 301 17.88 8.00 -1.46
C TYR A 301 18.30 8.45 -2.87
N LEU A 302 18.17 7.58 -3.86
CA LEU A 302 18.54 7.88 -5.23
C LEU A 302 17.62 8.92 -5.85
N SER A 303 16.34 8.97 -5.48
CA SER A 303 15.42 10.00 -5.94
C SER A 303 15.83 11.40 -5.47
N ASP A 304 16.47 11.55 -4.31
CA ASP A 304 17.03 12.82 -3.86
C ASP A 304 18.27 13.24 -4.67
N ARG A 305 19.00 12.28 -5.27
CA ARG A 305 20.21 12.55 -6.06
C ARG A 305 19.93 12.71 -7.55
N TRP A 306 19.21 11.77 -8.14
CA TRP A 306 18.96 11.72 -9.59
C TRP A 306 17.74 12.53 -10.04
N GLY A 307 16.85 12.89 -9.10
CA GLY A 307 15.51 13.40 -9.37
C GLY A 307 14.47 12.29 -9.34
N ARG A 308 13.20 12.69 -9.14
CA ARG A 308 12.08 11.75 -9.00
C ARG A 308 11.84 10.97 -10.30
N LYS A 309 11.81 11.70 -11.42
CA LYS A 309 11.52 11.16 -12.74
C LYS A 309 12.55 10.11 -13.18
N LYS A 310 13.84 10.42 -13.08
CA LYS A 310 14.91 9.49 -13.49
C LYS A 310 14.94 8.23 -12.63
N ALA A 311 14.81 8.39 -11.32
CA ALA A 311 14.80 7.25 -10.41
C ALA A 311 13.58 6.33 -10.65
N LEU A 312 12.38 6.89 -10.82
CA LEU A 312 11.16 6.13 -11.13
C LEU A 312 11.28 5.39 -12.47
N ALA A 313 11.78 6.06 -13.51
CA ALA A 313 11.99 5.45 -14.83
C ALA A 313 12.99 4.28 -14.75
N PHE A 314 14.08 4.44 -14.02
CA PHE A 314 15.05 3.37 -13.78
C PHE A 314 14.38 2.16 -13.11
N GLY A 315 13.61 2.36 -12.02
CA GLY A 315 12.89 1.30 -11.35
C GLY A 315 11.89 0.58 -12.27
N SER A 316 11.17 1.33 -13.11
CA SER A 316 10.21 0.78 -14.08
C SER A 316 10.90 -0.05 -15.17
N CYS A 317 12.05 0.40 -15.70
CA CYS A 317 12.83 -0.38 -16.66
C CYS A 317 13.35 -1.68 -16.02
N MET A 318 13.85 -1.63 -14.78
CA MET A 318 14.35 -2.82 -14.11
C MET A 318 13.24 -3.84 -13.84
N THR A 319 12.06 -3.39 -13.39
CA THR A 319 10.92 -4.30 -13.20
C THR A 319 10.45 -4.91 -14.52
N LEU A 320 10.51 -4.18 -15.64
CA LEU A 320 10.17 -4.72 -16.97
C LEU A 320 11.15 -5.81 -17.40
N VAL A 321 12.45 -5.61 -17.20
CA VAL A 321 13.48 -6.62 -17.52
C VAL A 321 13.28 -7.87 -16.65
N ILE A 322 13.09 -7.72 -15.34
CA ILE A 322 12.92 -8.86 -14.43
C ILE A 322 11.63 -9.63 -14.77
N LEU A 323 10.57 -8.95 -15.16
CA LEU A 323 9.30 -9.57 -15.53
C LEU A 323 9.45 -10.62 -16.64
N THR A 324 10.36 -10.40 -17.62
CA THR A 324 10.57 -11.35 -18.74
C THR A 324 11.20 -12.66 -18.30
N VAL A 325 12.03 -12.65 -17.27
CA VAL A 325 12.73 -13.83 -16.74
C VAL A 325 12.06 -14.43 -15.50
N TYR A 326 11.06 -13.75 -14.96
CA TYR A 326 10.42 -14.12 -13.69
C TYR A 326 9.84 -15.52 -13.71
N PHE A 327 8.87 -15.78 -14.57
CA PHE A 327 8.21 -17.10 -14.65
C PHE A 327 9.13 -18.23 -15.17
N PRO A 328 9.99 -18.00 -16.19
CA PRO A 328 11.03 -18.96 -16.55
C PRO A 328 11.87 -19.43 -15.35
N ILE A 329 12.30 -18.49 -14.48
CA ILE A 329 13.09 -18.84 -13.29
C ILE A 329 12.23 -19.56 -12.24
N LEU A 330 10.98 -19.13 -12.00
CA LEU A 330 10.09 -19.87 -11.08
C LEU A 330 9.93 -21.33 -11.50
N ASN A 331 9.79 -21.60 -12.80
CA ASN A 331 9.60 -22.94 -13.36
C ASN A 331 10.84 -23.84 -13.25
N THR A 332 12.03 -23.30 -12.96
CA THR A 332 13.21 -24.12 -12.69
C THR A 332 13.08 -24.93 -11.39
N GLN A 333 12.16 -24.55 -10.50
CA GLN A 333 11.99 -25.12 -9.15
C GLN A 333 13.24 -25.03 -8.27
N ASN A 334 14.27 -24.29 -8.71
CA ASN A 334 15.44 -24.02 -7.90
C ASN A 334 15.13 -22.94 -6.87
N ILE A 335 15.02 -23.33 -5.61
CA ILE A 335 14.59 -22.44 -4.53
C ILE A 335 15.48 -21.19 -4.37
N ALA A 336 16.80 -21.33 -4.57
CA ALA A 336 17.72 -20.20 -4.49
C ALA A 336 17.49 -19.20 -5.64
N ALA A 337 17.27 -19.69 -6.87
CA ALA A 337 16.96 -18.85 -8.03
C ALA A 337 15.59 -18.19 -7.87
N ILE A 338 14.58 -18.90 -7.33
CA ILE A 338 13.25 -18.37 -7.02
C ILE A 338 13.37 -17.22 -6.01
N MET A 339 14.07 -17.43 -4.90
CA MET A 339 14.30 -16.40 -3.89
C MET A 339 15.01 -15.17 -4.47
N ALA A 340 16.02 -15.38 -5.30
CA ALA A 340 16.77 -14.30 -5.93
C ALA A 340 15.90 -13.47 -6.88
N VAL A 341 15.14 -14.11 -7.78
CA VAL A 341 14.30 -13.37 -8.74
C VAL A 341 13.12 -12.68 -8.06
N MET A 342 12.48 -13.33 -7.07
CA MET A 342 11.44 -12.71 -6.26
C MET A 342 11.99 -11.52 -5.46
N GLY A 343 13.20 -11.66 -4.90
CA GLY A 343 13.88 -10.60 -4.18
C GLY A 343 14.18 -9.39 -5.06
N LEU A 344 14.77 -9.60 -6.22
CA LEU A 344 15.05 -8.53 -7.18
C LEU A 344 13.76 -7.85 -7.66
N PHE A 345 12.74 -8.65 -8.00
CA PHE A 345 11.50 -8.12 -8.52
C PHE A 345 10.76 -7.26 -7.49
N LEU A 346 10.59 -7.78 -6.27
CA LEU A 346 9.96 -7.01 -5.19
C LEU A 346 10.84 -5.84 -4.77
N GLY A 347 12.17 -6.00 -4.76
CA GLY A 347 13.12 -4.93 -4.46
C GLY A 347 12.97 -3.73 -5.40
N PHE A 348 12.92 -3.94 -6.72
CA PHE A 348 12.71 -2.85 -7.67
C PHE A 348 11.27 -2.33 -7.69
N THR A 349 10.28 -3.16 -7.38
CA THR A 349 8.90 -2.70 -7.17
C THR A 349 8.82 -1.76 -5.97
N GLN A 350 9.45 -2.12 -4.85
CA GLN A 350 9.49 -1.28 -3.65
C GLN A 350 10.44 -0.09 -3.78
N PHE A 351 11.42 -0.13 -4.67
CA PHE A 351 12.21 1.04 -5.06
C PHE A 351 11.30 2.17 -5.58
N GLN A 352 10.35 1.84 -6.47
CA GLN A 352 9.37 2.81 -6.98
C GLN A 352 8.38 3.24 -5.87
N SER A 353 7.91 2.29 -5.06
CA SER A 353 6.99 2.57 -3.95
C SER A 353 7.63 3.44 -2.86
N GLY A 354 8.94 3.35 -2.64
CA GLY A 354 9.70 4.23 -1.75
C GLY A 354 9.78 5.69 -2.22
N ILE A 355 9.61 5.92 -3.54
CA ILE A 355 9.59 7.27 -4.13
C ILE A 355 8.15 7.82 -4.20
N GLN A 356 7.15 6.94 -4.28
CA GLN A 356 5.75 7.31 -4.53
C GLN A 356 5.20 8.37 -3.56
N PRO A 357 5.38 8.28 -2.21
CA PRO A 357 4.82 9.27 -1.31
C PRO A 357 5.31 10.69 -1.60
N VAL A 358 6.62 10.86 -1.84
CA VAL A 358 7.19 12.17 -2.15
C VAL A 358 6.77 12.67 -3.52
N ALA A 359 6.73 11.81 -4.54
CA ALA A 359 6.28 12.19 -5.87
C ALA A 359 4.82 12.66 -5.88
N PHE A 360 3.96 12.05 -5.05
CA PHE A 360 2.57 12.44 -4.90
C PHE A 360 2.44 13.74 -4.11
N ALA A 361 3.17 13.90 -3.01
CA ALA A 361 3.15 15.11 -2.20
C ALA A 361 3.61 16.35 -2.98
N GLU A 362 4.65 16.20 -3.80
CA GLU A 362 5.21 17.29 -4.62
C GLU A 362 4.36 17.64 -5.87
N ALA A 363 3.40 16.78 -6.25
CA ALA A 363 2.58 16.99 -7.44
C ALA A 363 1.32 17.84 -7.19
N PHE A 364 0.97 18.12 -5.94
CA PHE A 364 -0.26 18.82 -5.58
C PHE A 364 0.00 20.03 -4.67
N PRO A 365 -0.75 21.14 -4.86
CA PRO A 365 -0.76 22.23 -3.91
C PRO A 365 -1.35 21.77 -2.57
N THR A 366 -0.93 22.43 -1.49
CA THR A 366 -1.25 22.06 -0.10
C THR A 366 -2.74 21.81 0.14
N GLN A 367 -3.61 22.63 -0.46
CA GLN A 367 -5.07 22.59 -0.27
C GLN A 367 -5.73 21.31 -0.77
N VAL A 368 -5.19 20.67 -1.83
CA VAL A 368 -5.75 19.48 -2.47
C VAL A 368 -4.79 18.28 -2.40
N ARG A 369 -3.62 18.44 -1.81
CA ARG A 369 -2.54 17.43 -1.74
C ARG A 369 -3.02 16.13 -1.13
N TYR A 370 -3.72 16.19 -0.01
CA TYR A 370 -4.28 15.01 0.66
C TYR A 370 -5.26 14.27 -0.26
N SER A 371 -6.29 14.98 -0.74
CA SER A 371 -7.33 14.36 -1.58
C SER A 371 -6.80 13.86 -2.91
N GLY A 372 -5.91 14.62 -3.56
CA GLY A 372 -5.29 14.24 -4.82
C GLY A 372 -4.40 13.00 -4.68
N SER A 373 -3.53 12.96 -3.68
CA SER A 373 -2.67 11.80 -3.39
C SER A 373 -3.47 10.56 -3.02
N ALA A 374 -4.49 10.71 -2.17
CA ALA A 374 -5.35 9.61 -1.76
C ALA A 374 -6.13 9.01 -2.94
N LEU A 375 -6.70 9.86 -3.81
CA LEU A 375 -7.42 9.41 -5.01
C LEU A 375 -6.49 8.70 -6.00
N ALA A 376 -5.30 9.23 -6.26
CA ALA A 376 -4.34 8.59 -7.17
C ALA A 376 -3.89 7.23 -6.63
N TYR A 377 -3.53 7.14 -5.35
CA TYR A 377 -3.11 5.89 -4.71
C TYR A 377 -4.23 4.85 -4.66
N THR A 378 -5.41 5.24 -4.18
CA THR A 378 -6.54 4.32 -4.01
C THR A 378 -7.10 3.89 -5.37
N GLY A 379 -7.13 4.82 -6.34
CA GLY A 379 -7.57 4.54 -7.69
C GLY A 379 -6.70 3.50 -8.39
N ALA A 380 -5.37 3.58 -8.29
CA ALA A 380 -4.46 2.57 -8.85
C ALA A 380 -4.65 1.19 -8.20
N ASN A 381 -4.80 1.16 -6.87
CA ASN A 381 -5.07 -0.08 -6.16
C ASN A 381 -6.44 -0.69 -6.52
N LEU A 382 -7.46 0.14 -6.70
CA LEU A 382 -8.79 -0.31 -7.12
C LEU A 382 -8.80 -0.86 -8.54
N LEU A 383 -8.15 -0.14 -9.48
CA LEU A 383 -8.17 -0.50 -10.91
C LEU A 383 -7.36 -1.77 -11.20
N VAL A 384 -6.21 -1.91 -10.59
CA VAL A 384 -5.24 -2.95 -10.96
C VAL A 384 -4.75 -3.74 -9.77
N GLY A 385 -4.36 -3.09 -8.67
CA GLY A 385 -3.74 -3.76 -7.54
C GLY A 385 -4.60 -4.87 -6.95
N GLY A 386 -5.82 -4.54 -6.53
CA GLY A 386 -6.75 -5.49 -5.93
C GLY A 386 -7.19 -6.63 -6.87
N PRO A 387 -7.58 -6.32 -8.10
CA PRO A 387 -7.95 -7.34 -9.06
C PRO A 387 -6.80 -8.22 -9.56
N MET A 388 -5.54 -7.76 -9.47
CA MET A 388 -4.40 -8.41 -10.10
C MET A 388 -4.23 -9.90 -9.72
N PRO A 389 -4.32 -10.34 -8.46
CA PRO A 389 -4.18 -11.75 -8.14
C PRO A 389 -5.26 -12.62 -8.79
N MET A 390 -6.49 -12.12 -8.83
CA MET A 390 -7.62 -12.78 -9.49
C MET A 390 -7.44 -12.81 -11.02
N ILE A 391 -7.06 -11.68 -11.63
CA ILE A 391 -6.77 -11.58 -13.07
C ILE A 391 -5.64 -12.54 -13.45
N ALA A 392 -4.59 -12.64 -12.62
CA ALA A 392 -3.47 -13.53 -12.86
C ALA A 392 -3.89 -15.01 -12.90
N VAL A 393 -4.69 -15.45 -11.92
CA VAL A 393 -5.23 -16.82 -11.88
C VAL A 393 -6.14 -17.08 -13.09
N TRP A 394 -7.03 -16.12 -13.41
CA TRP A 394 -7.95 -16.24 -14.55
C TRP A 394 -7.21 -16.33 -15.89
N LEU A 395 -6.23 -15.44 -16.14
CA LEU A 395 -5.45 -15.48 -17.38
C LEU A 395 -4.69 -16.80 -17.52
N MET A 396 -4.10 -17.31 -16.45
CA MET A 396 -3.40 -18.58 -16.46
C MET A 396 -4.35 -19.75 -16.77
N SER A 397 -5.54 -19.77 -16.17
CA SER A 397 -6.54 -20.82 -16.43
C SER A 397 -7.03 -20.82 -17.87
N GLN A 398 -7.19 -19.64 -18.51
CA GLN A 398 -7.60 -19.54 -19.91
C GLN A 398 -6.50 -19.86 -20.92
N SER A 399 -5.23 -19.75 -20.52
CA SER A 399 -4.06 -19.93 -21.40
C SER A 399 -3.39 -21.30 -21.26
N GLY A 400 -4.07 -22.30 -20.70
CA GLY A 400 -3.48 -23.63 -20.47
C GLY A 400 -2.29 -23.58 -19.51
N ASN A 401 -2.36 -22.72 -18.49
CA ASN A 401 -1.31 -22.44 -17.50
C ASN A 401 -0.05 -21.75 -18.07
N SER A 402 -0.15 -21.17 -19.26
CA SER A 402 0.94 -20.35 -19.81
C SER A 402 1.01 -18.99 -19.11
N PRO A 403 2.18 -18.56 -18.60
CA PRO A 403 2.32 -17.26 -17.94
C PRO A 403 2.41 -16.07 -18.91
N TRP A 404 2.61 -16.30 -20.19
CA TRP A 404 2.89 -15.22 -21.16
C TRP A 404 1.79 -14.19 -21.33
N PRO A 405 0.49 -14.53 -21.33
CA PRO A 405 -0.56 -13.52 -21.37
C PRO A 405 -0.54 -12.59 -20.13
N LEU A 406 -0.21 -13.15 -18.96
CA LEU A 406 -0.05 -12.39 -17.73
C LEU A 406 1.19 -11.48 -17.79
N VAL A 407 2.32 -11.99 -18.29
CA VAL A 407 3.54 -11.21 -18.53
C VAL A 407 3.23 -10.05 -19.48
N SER A 408 2.52 -10.31 -20.57
CA SER A 408 2.14 -9.27 -21.55
C SER A 408 1.26 -8.20 -20.94
N LEU A 409 0.26 -8.57 -20.13
CA LEU A 409 -0.58 -7.61 -19.41
C LEU A 409 0.24 -6.74 -18.45
N CYS A 410 1.10 -7.36 -17.63
CA CYS A 410 1.96 -6.63 -16.71
C CYS A 410 2.96 -5.71 -17.45
N ALA A 411 3.48 -6.15 -18.58
CA ALA A 411 4.36 -5.34 -19.42
C ALA A 411 3.63 -4.10 -19.98
N VAL A 412 2.40 -4.26 -20.47
CA VAL A 412 1.58 -3.13 -20.95
C VAL A 412 1.31 -2.14 -19.82
N ILE A 413 0.91 -2.61 -18.64
CA ILE A 413 0.68 -1.76 -17.46
C ILE A 413 1.97 -1.02 -17.08
N ASN A 414 3.11 -1.70 -17.12
CA ASN A 414 4.41 -1.09 -16.81
C ASN A 414 4.82 -0.04 -17.85
N LEU A 415 4.61 -0.30 -19.14
CA LEU A 415 4.90 0.66 -20.21
C LEU A 415 4.01 1.91 -20.12
N VAL A 416 2.72 1.74 -19.77
CA VAL A 416 1.82 2.87 -19.49
C VAL A 416 2.33 3.67 -18.30
N SER A 417 2.72 3.01 -17.21
CA SER A 417 3.32 3.64 -16.03
C SER A 417 4.58 4.42 -16.39
N LEU A 418 5.49 3.82 -17.16
CA LEU A 418 6.73 4.46 -17.63
C LEU A 418 6.42 5.69 -18.49
N ALA A 419 5.44 5.60 -19.39
CA ALA A 419 5.01 6.75 -20.20
C ALA A 419 4.51 7.91 -19.32
N MET A 420 3.72 7.61 -18.29
CA MET A 420 3.22 8.62 -17.34
C MET A 420 4.33 9.26 -16.50
N ILE A 421 5.40 8.51 -16.19
CA ILE A 421 6.60 9.03 -15.55
C ILE A 421 7.35 9.96 -16.49
N VAL A 422 7.54 9.56 -17.77
CA VAL A 422 8.30 10.33 -18.76
C VAL A 422 7.57 11.61 -19.15
N ILE A 423 6.26 11.60 -19.32
CA ILE A 423 5.44 12.77 -19.62
C ILE A 423 5.38 13.74 -18.42
N GLY A 424 5.45 13.22 -17.20
CA GLY A 424 5.36 14.01 -15.97
C GLY A 424 6.53 14.98 -15.80
N PRO A 425 6.31 16.12 -15.09
CA PRO A 425 7.37 17.05 -14.74
C PRO A 425 8.31 16.44 -13.68
N GLU A 426 9.55 16.94 -13.63
CA GLU A 426 10.43 16.68 -12.48
C GLU A 426 9.98 17.52 -11.30
N THR A 427 9.80 16.88 -10.14
CA THR A 427 9.25 17.56 -8.93
C THR A 427 10.30 17.78 -7.85
N ARG A 428 11.55 17.36 -8.07
CA ARG A 428 12.63 17.52 -7.09
C ARG A 428 12.87 18.98 -6.75
N GLY A 429 12.87 19.30 -5.45
CA GLY A 429 13.20 20.66 -4.95
C GLY A 429 12.04 21.65 -4.93
N ILE A 430 10.82 21.23 -5.27
CA ILE A 430 9.63 22.07 -5.15
C ILE A 430 9.39 22.42 -3.67
N ASP A 431 9.19 23.70 -3.37
CA ASP A 431 8.80 24.14 -2.02
C ASP A 431 7.31 23.85 -1.79
N LEU A 432 7.04 22.93 -0.87
CA LEU A 432 5.67 22.54 -0.53
C LEU A 432 4.86 23.68 0.14
N ASN A 433 5.52 24.71 0.66
CA ASN A 433 4.86 25.84 1.35
C ASN A 433 4.50 26.99 0.39
N HIS A 434 5.22 27.13 -0.73
CA HIS A 434 5.02 28.24 -1.68
C HIS A 434 3.80 28.06 -2.63
N VAL A 435 3.26 26.87 -2.74
CA VAL A 435 2.08 26.58 -3.59
C VAL A 435 0.76 27.06 -2.96
N ALA A 436 0.83 27.75 -1.82
CA ALA A 436 -0.36 28.23 -1.09
C ALA A 436 -0.86 29.64 -1.51
N ALA A 437 -0.12 30.40 -2.33
CA ALA A 437 -0.50 31.74 -2.76
C ALA A 437 -0.96 31.71 -4.23
N GLY A 438 -2.25 31.55 -4.42
CA GLY A 438 -3.13 32.00 -5.50
C GLY A 438 -2.51 32.35 -6.86
N GLU A 439 -1.92 31.41 -7.59
CA GLU A 439 -1.82 31.51 -9.04
C GLU A 439 -2.76 30.48 -9.66
N THR A 440 -3.90 30.98 -10.14
CA THR A 440 -4.69 30.31 -11.16
C THR A 440 -3.76 30.07 -12.35
N HIS A 441 -3.36 28.81 -12.56
CA HIS A 441 -2.62 28.42 -13.74
C HIS A 441 -3.48 28.70 -14.97
N ASP A 442 -3.22 29.86 -15.56
CA ASP A 442 -3.43 30.08 -16.97
C ASP A 442 -2.33 29.33 -17.72
N ASP A 443 -2.72 28.75 -18.82
CA ASP A 443 -2.06 27.75 -19.66
C ASP A 443 -0.66 28.20 -20.15
N SER A 444 0.38 28.17 -19.29
CA SER A 444 1.77 28.30 -19.75
C SER A 444 2.69 27.36 -19.00
N SER A 445 3.00 26.26 -19.67
CA SER A 445 3.96 25.23 -19.27
C SER A 445 5.42 25.72 -19.12
N ASP A 446 5.68 27.03 -19.20
CA ASP A 446 7.05 27.58 -19.30
C ASP A 446 7.55 28.33 -18.05
N VAL A 447 6.74 28.59 -17.03
CA VAL A 447 7.17 29.44 -15.90
C VAL A 447 7.78 28.67 -14.73
N LEU A 448 7.57 27.35 -14.63
CA LEU A 448 8.14 26.53 -13.53
C LEU A 448 9.61 26.12 -13.73
N LEU A 449 10.22 26.42 -14.86
CA LEU A 449 11.61 26.01 -15.18
C LEU A 449 12.67 27.12 -15.00
N SER A 450 12.34 28.30 -14.55
CA SER A 450 13.27 29.44 -14.61
C SER A 450 13.78 29.98 -13.27
N LYS A 451 14.11 29.13 -12.27
CA LYS A 451 15.12 29.57 -11.27
C LYS A 451 15.82 28.37 -10.62
N PRO A 452 17.02 28.01 -11.07
CA PRO A 452 17.91 27.20 -10.27
C PRO A 452 18.40 28.02 -9.07
N TYR A 453 18.37 27.44 -7.90
CA TYR A 453 19.04 27.99 -6.72
C TYR A 453 20.52 28.16 -7.05
N GLY A 454 20.93 29.41 -7.19
CA GLY A 454 22.31 29.79 -7.40
C GLY A 454 23.17 29.34 -6.24
N GLY A 455 24.19 28.56 -6.57
CA GLY A 455 25.29 28.29 -5.66
C GLY A 455 25.96 29.59 -5.22
N ARG A 456 26.31 29.70 -3.96
CA ARG A 456 27.34 30.61 -3.47
C ARG A 456 28.62 29.83 -3.22
N PRO A 457 29.78 30.48 -3.40
CA PRO A 457 31.11 29.88 -3.41
C PRO A 457 31.54 29.23 -2.09
#